data_a827877580875f527965d28dc444cfb9
#
_entry.id   a827877580875f527965d28dc444cfb9
#
_cell.length_a   1.000
_cell.length_b   1.000
_cell.length_c   1.000
_cell.angle_alpha   90.00
_cell.angle_beta   90.00
_cell.angle_gamma   90.00
#
_symmetry.space_group_name_H-M   'P 1'
#
loop_
_entity.id
_entity.type
_entity.pdbx_description
1 polymer ?
#
loop_
_entity_poly.entity_id
_entity_poly.type
_entity_poly.pdbx_seq_one_letter_code
_entity_poly.pdbx_strand_id
1 'polypeptide(L)'
;SWGGELDGQSVEAWNGEQRAYSKYGNKLEDYFNTGFAHNHNVAISNVTDKSHFRASFGSSNNKGLFLNEKLNKINIDLNAGAEMNKYLSMEGKVSLSRTKAEDRPYFGSYGVIAQLIGIPHNVSLDDLRKYSTESSAHVNWAGPNPGLENPYYVQDQRHNSDERWRAFGYYNAKINFTDWLHFSAKYAFDYYRTRVENTDLSNGISKALADITDDRMGRNEENFFESNAEFILAGDNRIGENFRIGYTV
;
A
#
# COMPACT_ATOMS: atom_id res chain seq x y z
N SER A 1 5.33 -13.74 35.77
CA SER A 1 4.74 -13.86 37.11
C SER A 1 3.39 -13.15 37.12
N TRP A 2 2.41 -13.72 37.80
CA TRP A 2 1.16 -13.07 38.07
C TRP A 2 1.40 -12.00 39.14
N GLY A 3 0.97 -10.74 38.88
CA GLY A 3 1.00 -9.68 39.88
C GLY A 3 -0.03 -9.87 40.98
N GLY A 4 -0.05 -8.95 41.97
CA GLY A 4 -1.10 -8.88 42.98
C GLY A 4 -2.48 -8.58 42.36
N GLU A 5 -3.52 -8.80 43.12
CA GLU A 5 -4.90 -8.41 42.74
C GLU A 5 -5.00 -6.89 42.56
N LEU A 6 -5.74 -6.43 41.56
CA LEU A 6 -6.02 -5.03 41.30
C LEU A 6 -7.11 -4.54 42.25
N ASP A 7 -6.76 -4.34 43.53
CA ASP A 7 -7.66 -4.07 44.65
C ASP A 7 -7.91 -2.58 44.92
N GLY A 8 -7.28 -1.70 44.12
CA GLY A 8 -7.42 -0.25 44.25
C GLY A 8 -6.50 0.39 45.33
N GLN A 9 -5.62 -0.37 45.99
CA GLN A 9 -4.66 0.21 46.92
C GLN A 9 -3.76 1.28 46.26
N SER A 10 -3.33 2.27 47.01
CA SER A 10 -2.40 3.27 46.48
C SER A 10 -1.02 2.68 46.31
N VAL A 11 -0.49 2.75 45.10
CA VAL A 11 0.86 2.32 44.75
C VAL A 11 1.59 3.40 43.98
N GLU A 12 2.92 3.41 44.08
CA GLU A 12 3.75 4.23 43.21
C GLU A 12 3.74 3.62 41.79
N ALA A 13 3.30 4.43 40.83
CA ALA A 13 3.27 4.04 39.43
C ALA A 13 4.66 4.15 38.80
N TRP A 14 4.83 3.59 37.60
CA TRP A 14 6.08 3.59 36.84
C TRP A 14 6.67 4.99 36.58
N ASN A 15 5.84 6.03 36.61
CA ASN A 15 6.19 7.42 36.40
C ASN A 15 6.39 8.19 37.73
N GLY A 16 6.41 7.51 38.87
CA GLY A 16 6.59 8.10 40.20
C GLY A 16 5.33 8.70 40.84
N GLU A 17 4.19 8.64 40.13
CA GLU A 17 2.93 9.14 40.68
C GLU A 17 2.28 8.11 41.62
N GLN A 18 1.65 8.59 42.68
CA GLN A 18 0.80 7.73 43.54
C GLN A 18 -0.56 7.52 42.86
N ARG A 19 -0.92 6.26 42.62
CA ARG A 19 -2.15 5.89 41.94
C ARG A 19 -2.80 4.65 42.52
N ALA A 20 -4.10 4.51 42.26
CA ALA A 20 -4.83 3.30 42.58
C ALA A 20 -4.30 2.13 41.74
N TYR A 21 -4.01 1.00 42.37
CA TYR A 21 -3.65 -0.25 41.68
C TYR A 21 -4.90 -0.88 41.09
N SER A 22 -5.29 -0.39 39.90
CA SER A 22 -6.51 -0.77 39.23
C SER A 22 -6.32 -0.89 37.72
N LYS A 23 -7.28 -1.47 37.03
CA LYS A 23 -7.27 -1.59 35.59
C LYS A 23 -7.57 -0.23 34.93
N TYR A 24 -6.73 0.17 33.99
CA TYR A 24 -6.93 1.34 33.13
C TYR A 24 -7.35 0.92 31.72
N GLY A 25 -8.57 1.28 31.34
CA GLY A 25 -9.09 1.14 29.97
C GLY A 25 -9.01 -0.24 29.33
N ASN A 26 -9.29 -0.28 28.05
CA ASN A 26 -9.04 -1.44 27.16
C ASN A 26 -7.91 -1.09 26.20
N LYS A 27 -6.73 -1.66 26.40
CA LYS A 27 -5.50 -1.30 25.69
C LYS A 27 -5.61 -1.31 24.18
N LEU A 28 -6.31 -2.28 23.62
CA LEU A 28 -6.47 -2.40 22.17
C LEU A 28 -7.49 -1.38 21.63
N GLU A 29 -8.64 -1.26 22.27
CA GLU A 29 -9.68 -0.34 21.80
C GLU A 29 -9.24 1.13 21.96
N ASP A 30 -8.58 1.46 23.07
CA ASP A 30 -8.17 2.83 23.38
C ASP A 30 -6.98 3.31 22.51
N TYR A 31 -6.19 2.38 21.97
CA TYR A 31 -5.04 2.71 21.14
C TYR A 31 -5.41 3.02 19.69
N PHE A 32 -6.35 2.25 19.12
CA PHE A 32 -6.67 2.37 17.71
C PHE A 32 -7.51 3.60 17.37
N ASN A 33 -7.23 4.18 16.22
CA ASN A 33 -8.07 5.20 15.63
C ASN A 33 -9.27 4.57 14.91
N THR A 34 -10.30 5.37 14.65
CA THR A 34 -11.32 4.99 13.67
C THR A 34 -10.75 5.12 12.27
N GLY A 35 -10.71 4.02 11.54
CA GLY A 35 -10.33 4.01 10.14
C GLY A 35 -11.39 4.69 9.28
N PHE A 36 -10.96 5.37 8.24
CA PHE A 36 -11.84 6.02 7.28
C PHE A 36 -11.31 5.79 5.85
N ALA A 37 -12.22 5.40 4.95
CA ALA A 37 -11.90 5.19 3.54
C ALA A 37 -12.91 5.90 2.64
N HIS A 38 -12.43 6.59 1.62
CA HIS A 38 -13.28 7.14 0.59
C HIS A 38 -12.70 6.88 -0.80
N ASN A 39 -13.60 6.52 -1.71
CA ASN A 39 -13.26 6.18 -3.07
C ASN A 39 -14.10 7.00 -4.03
N HIS A 40 -13.44 7.58 -5.02
CA HIS A 40 -14.07 8.32 -6.10
C HIS A 40 -13.68 7.70 -7.43
N ASN A 41 -14.65 7.55 -8.32
CA ASN A 41 -14.39 7.11 -9.68
C ASN A 41 -15.29 7.91 -10.63
N VAL A 42 -14.67 8.46 -11.66
CA VAL A 42 -15.36 9.16 -12.75
C VAL A 42 -14.90 8.53 -14.06
N ALA A 43 -15.85 8.24 -14.93
CA ALA A 43 -15.54 7.71 -16.24
C ALA A 43 -16.43 8.36 -17.30
N ILE A 44 -15.83 8.57 -18.46
CA ILE A 44 -16.51 9.01 -19.68
C ILE A 44 -16.24 7.98 -20.76
N SER A 45 -17.26 7.61 -21.51
CA SER A 45 -17.10 6.67 -22.61
C SER A 45 -18.06 7.02 -23.75
N ASN A 46 -17.63 6.69 -24.96
CA ASN A 46 -18.45 6.75 -26.15
C ASN A 46 -18.21 5.52 -27.01
N VAL A 47 -19.26 5.05 -27.65
CA VAL A 47 -19.20 3.91 -28.57
C VAL A 47 -20.01 4.25 -29.80
N THR A 48 -19.43 4.01 -30.96
CA THR A 48 -20.08 4.10 -32.27
C THR A 48 -19.94 2.76 -32.99
N ASP A 49 -20.52 2.64 -34.18
CA ASP A 49 -20.39 1.39 -34.98
C ASP A 49 -18.92 1.06 -35.34
N LYS A 50 -18.05 2.09 -35.39
CA LYS A 50 -16.66 1.95 -35.87
C LYS A 50 -15.62 2.32 -34.86
N SER A 51 -16.00 2.85 -33.71
CA SER A 51 -15.04 3.28 -32.70
C SER A 51 -15.59 3.21 -31.28
N HIS A 52 -14.71 3.05 -30.34
CA HIS A 52 -15.02 3.17 -28.93
C HIS A 52 -13.91 3.93 -28.22
N PHE A 53 -14.30 4.63 -27.17
CA PHE A 53 -13.31 5.18 -26.24
C PHE A 53 -13.87 5.14 -24.82
N ARG A 54 -12.97 5.01 -23.85
CA ARG A 54 -13.25 5.15 -22.43
C ARG A 54 -12.05 5.79 -21.74
N ALA A 55 -12.32 6.83 -20.99
CA ALA A 55 -11.36 7.42 -20.06
C ALA A 55 -11.95 7.35 -18.67
N SER A 56 -11.15 6.97 -17.66
CA SER A 56 -11.56 6.97 -16.27
C SER A 56 -10.47 7.49 -15.36
N PHE A 57 -10.91 8.13 -14.29
CA PHE A 57 -10.08 8.59 -13.18
C PHE A 57 -10.63 8.01 -11.89
N GLY A 58 -9.76 7.38 -11.09
CA GLY A 58 -10.07 6.84 -9.79
C GLY A 58 -9.15 7.41 -8.71
N SER A 59 -9.70 7.72 -7.55
CA SER A 59 -8.95 8.11 -6.36
C SER A 59 -9.47 7.36 -5.14
N SER A 60 -8.56 6.79 -4.37
CA SER A 60 -8.85 6.10 -3.12
C SER A 60 -7.94 6.64 -2.03
N ASN A 61 -8.52 7.12 -0.94
CA ASN A 61 -7.78 7.62 0.20
C ASN A 61 -8.28 6.90 1.45
N ASN A 62 -7.36 6.24 2.13
CA ASN A 62 -7.66 5.46 3.32
C ASN A 62 -6.78 5.97 4.47
N LYS A 63 -7.40 6.21 5.61
CA LYS A 63 -6.74 6.39 6.89
C LYS A 63 -6.92 5.11 7.67
N GLY A 64 -5.82 4.50 8.08
CA GLY A 64 -5.83 3.23 8.79
C GLY A 64 -6.24 3.33 10.26
N LEU A 65 -6.17 2.19 10.95
CA LEU A 65 -6.47 2.10 12.39
C LEU A 65 -5.28 2.57 13.24
N PHE A 66 -4.06 2.41 12.73
CA PHE A 66 -2.86 2.85 13.43
C PHE A 66 -2.63 4.35 13.28
N LEU A 67 -1.89 4.93 14.21
CA LEU A 67 -1.48 6.33 14.13
C LEU A 67 -0.70 6.56 12.83
N ASN A 68 -1.00 7.66 12.15
CA ASN A 68 -0.33 8.11 10.91
C ASN A 68 -0.48 7.20 9.69
N GLU A 69 -1.06 6.00 9.83
CA GLU A 69 -1.24 5.06 8.72
C GLU A 69 -2.14 5.63 7.63
N LYS A 70 -1.62 5.67 6.40
CA LYS A 70 -2.35 6.16 5.22
C LYS A 70 -2.05 5.30 4.00
N LEU A 71 -3.07 5.17 3.15
CA LEU A 71 -2.93 4.57 1.82
C LEU A 71 -3.67 5.42 0.80
N ASN A 72 -2.93 5.97 -0.15
CA ASN A 72 -3.47 6.80 -1.22
C ASN A 72 -3.23 6.13 -2.57
N LYS A 73 -4.27 6.04 -3.40
CA LYS A 73 -4.20 5.50 -4.76
C LYS A 73 -4.85 6.46 -5.74
N ILE A 74 -4.21 6.61 -6.89
CA ILE A 74 -4.75 7.32 -8.05
C ILE A 74 -4.59 6.39 -9.24
N ASN A 75 -5.64 6.28 -10.06
CA ASN A 75 -5.63 5.51 -11.29
C ASN A 75 -6.20 6.37 -12.43
N ILE A 76 -5.57 6.28 -13.59
CA ILE A 76 -6.05 6.84 -14.84
C ILE A 76 -6.04 5.71 -15.86
N ASP A 77 -7.17 5.42 -16.47
CA ASP A 77 -7.28 4.43 -17.50
C ASP A 77 -7.83 5.05 -18.77
N LEU A 78 -7.14 4.79 -19.88
CA LEU A 78 -7.54 5.18 -21.22
C LEU A 78 -7.65 3.93 -22.09
N ASN A 79 -8.74 3.79 -22.78
CA ASN A 79 -8.96 2.72 -23.76
C ASN A 79 -9.63 3.33 -24.98
N ALA A 80 -9.09 3.07 -26.15
CA ALA A 80 -9.68 3.52 -27.40
C ALA A 80 -9.41 2.52 -28.51
N GLY A 81 -10.36 2.41 -29.41
CA GLY A 81 -10.22 1.61 -30.63
C GLY A 81 -11.07 2.15 -31.75
N ALA A 82 -10.61 1.96 -32.97
CA ALA A 82 -11.33 2.39 -34.16
C ALA A 82 -11.04 1.51 -35.37
N GLU A 83 -12.08 1.30 -36.19
CA GLU A 83 -11.95 0.83 -37.56
C GLU A 83 -11.68 2.03 -38.46
N MET A 84 -10.39 2.27 -38.78
CA MET A 84 -9.96 3.39 -39.61
C MET A 84 -10.52 3.28 -41.04
N ASN A 85 -10.60 2.07 -41.54
CA ASN A 85 -11.24 1.71 -42.82
C ASN A 85 -11.44 0.18 -42.86
N LYS A 86 -11.93 -0.36 -43.97
CA LYS A 86 -12.15 -1.79 -44.14
C LYS A 86 -10.89 -2.67 -44.00
N TYR A 87 -9.72 -2.08 -44.12
CA TYR A 87 -8.45 -2.79 -44.08
C TYR A 87 -7.69 -2.63 -42.73
N LEU A 88 -7.94 -1.57 -42.00
CA LEU A 88 -7.15 -1.23 -40.82
C LEU A 88 -8.05 -0.95 -39.62
N SER A 89 -7.86 -1.70 -38.56
CA SER A 89 -8.38 -1.41 -37.23
C SER A 89 -7.24 -1.30 -36.21
N MET A 90 -7.44 -0.41 -35.24
CA MET A 90 -6.45 -0.11 -34.22
C MET A 90 -7.14 -0.02 -32.87
N GLU A 91 -6.52 -0.54 -31.84
CA GLU A 91 -6.96 -0.38 -30.46
C GLU A 91 -5.79 -0.23 -29.51
N GLY A 92 -6.01 0.41 -28.40
CA GLY A 92 -5.01 0.54 -27.39
C GLY A 92 -5.59 0.84 -26.02
N LYS A 93 -4.84 0.43 -25.02
CA LYS A 93 -5.12 0.72 -23.61
C LYS A 93 -3.86 1.19 -22.91
N VAL A 94 -3.99 2.24 -22.10
CA VAL A 94 -2.95 2.70 -21.18
C VAL A 94 -3.57 2.89 -19.82
N SER A 95 -2.93 2.34 -18.80
CA SER A 95 -3.28 2.50 -17.39
C SER A 95 -2.09 3.10 -16.66
N LEU A 96 -2.34 4.20 -15.96
CA LEU A 96 -1.38 4.87 -15.09
C LEU A 96 -1.88 4.76 -13.66
N SER A 97 -1.01 4.40 -12.74
CA SER A 97 -1.37 4.35 -11.33
C SER A 97 -0.25 4.85 -10.44
N ARG A 98 -0.65 5.48 -9.34
CA ARG A 98 0.22 5.81 -8.22
C ARG A 98 -0.39 5.24 -6.96
N THR A 99 0.40 4.49 -6.21
CA THR A 99 0.03 4.01 -4.87
C THR A 99 1.08 4.50 -3.90
N LYS A 100 0.66 5.18 -2.83
CA LYS A 100 1.54 5.60 -1.74
C LYS A 100 0.95 5.12 -0.43
N ALA A 101 1.72 4.33 0.32
CA ALA A 101 1.43 3.97 1.69
C ALA A 101 2.43 4.62 2.64
N GLU A 102 1.96 5.06 3.78
CA GLU A 102 2.74 5.74 4.81
C GLU A 102 2.44 5.10 6.17
N ASP A 103 3.46 4.95 6.97
CA ASP A 103 3.42 4.51 8.38
C ASP A 103 2.63 3.21 8.59
N ARG A 104 2.89 2.23 7.72
CA ARG A 104 2.36 0.89 7.93
C ARG A 104 2.87 0.31 9.24
N PRO A 105 2.01 -0.32 10.03
CA PRO A 105 2.43 -0.88 11.30
C PRO A 105 3.50 -1.96 11.10
N TYR A 106 4.52 -1.91 11.91
CA TYR A 106 5.51 -2.99 11.98
C TYR A 106 4.93 -4.16 12.77
N PHE A 107 5.01 -5.35 12.22
CA PHE A 107 4.58 -6.60 12.85
C PHE A 107 5.80 -7.40 13.31
N GLY A 108 5.61 -8.19 14.37
CA GLY A 108 6.67 -8.99 15.00
C GLY A 108 6.89 -8.61 16.46
N SER A 109 7.94 -9.13 17.07
CA SER A 109 8.21 -8.97 18.52
C SER A 109 8.39 -7.53 18.95
N TYR A 110 8.85 -6.68 18.05
CA TYR A 110 9.06 -5.23 18.30
C TYR A 110 7.96 -4.36 17.67
N GLY A 111 6.91 -4.99 17.13
CA GLY A 111 5.80 -4.28 16.54
C GLY A 111 4.84 -3.72 17.59
N VAL A 112 4.07 -2.71 17.19
CA VAL A 112 3.12 -2.02 18.07
C VAL A 112 2.16 -2.96 18.79
N ILE A 113 1.65 -3.98 18.11
CA ILE A 113 0.72 -4.96 18.71
C ILE A 113 1.39 -5.74 19.84
N ALA A 114 2.63 -6.20 19.64
CA ALA A 114 3.38 -6.92 20.68
C ALA A 114 3.63 -6.03 21.89
N GLN A 115 3.96 -4.76 21.67
CA GLN A 115 4.13 -3.77 22.72
C GLN A 115 2.83 -3.54 23.51
N LEU A 116 1.70 -3.36 22.82
CA LEU A 116 0.39 -3.19 23.45
C LEU A 116 -0.02 -4.38 24.33
N ILE A 117 0.21 -5.60 23.85
CA ILE A 117 -0.10 -6.83 24.62
C ILE A 117 0.82 -6.93 25.85
N GLY A 118 2.04 -6.46 25.75
CA GLY A 118 3.02 -6.45 26.86
C GLY A 118 2.72 -5.45 27.98
N ILE A 119 1.85 -4.46 27.77
CA ILE A 119 1.54 -3.42 28.76
C ILE A 119 0.67 -4.02 29.89
N PRO A 120 1.07 -3.92 31.16
CA PRO A 120 0.26 -4.32 32.31
C PRO A 120 -1.06 -3.54 32.40
N HIS A 121 -2.09 -4.17 32.98
CA HIS A 121 -3.41 -3.55 33.07
C HIS A 121 -3.45 -2.27 33.92
N ASN A 122 -2.52 -2.11 34.84
CA ASN A 122 -2.40 -0.93 35.72
C ASN A 122 -1.57 0.21 35.11
N VAL A 123 -1.18 0.14 33.83
CA VAL A 123 -0.50 1.22 33.10
C VAL A 123 -1.52 1.93 32.20
N SER A 124 -1.60 3.24 32.26
CA SER A 124 -2.48 4.05 31.41
C SER A 124 -1.87 4.29 30.03
N LEU A 125 -2.64 4.14 28.97
CA LEU A 125 -2.24 4.53 27.63
C LEU A 125 -2.12 6.05 27.48
N ASP A 126 -2.95 6.82 28.19
CA ASP A 126 -2.86 8.29 28.15
C ASP A 126 -1.53 8.80 28.67
N ASP A 127 -1.00 8.15 29.71
CA ASP A 127 0.33 8.50 30.21
C ASP A 127 1.42 8.16 29.18
N LEU A 128 1.34 6.99 28.55
CA LEU A 128 2.30 6.62 27.52
C LEU A 128 2.25 7.58 26.33
N ARG A 129 1.07 8.02 25.93
CA ARG A 129 0.90 9.02 24.87
C ARG A 129 1.49 10.37 25.25
N LYS A 130 1.23 10.84 26.47
CA LYS A 130 1.77 12.09 26.99
C LYS A 130 3.31 12.10 26.99
N TYR A 131 3.94 11.03 27.47
CA TYR A 131 5.39 10.93 27.50
C TYR A 131 6.03 10.78 26.12
N SER A 132 5.32 10.27 25.15
CA SER A 132 5.80 10.24 23.75
C SER A 132 5.80 11.63 23.10
N THR A 133 4.85 12.51 23.49
CA THR A 133 4.68 13.84 22.89
C THR A 133 5.41 14.96 23.61
N GLU A 134 5.54 14.89 24.94
CA GLU A 134 6.14 15.93 25.77
C GLU A 134 7.64 15.75 26.01
N SER A 135 8.12 14.54 25.87
CA SER A 135 9.54 14.21 26.07
C SER A 135 10.15 13.72 24.76
N SER A 136 11.23 14.34 24.34
CA SER A 136 12.05 13.81 23.25
C SER A 136 12.79 12.52 23.63
N ALA A 137 12.72 12.08 24.90
CA ALA A 137 13.30 10.85 25.37
C ALA A 137 12.27 9.72 25.38
N HIS A 138 12.69 8.52 25.03
CA HIS A 138 11.86 7.32 25.14
C HIS A 138 11.57 7.01 26.60
N VAL A 139 10.40 7.39 27.08
CA VAL A 139 9.92 7.06 28.43
C VAL A 139 8.94 5.90 28.34
N ASN A 140 9.21 4.84 29.05
CA ASN A 140 8.45 3.61 29.00
C ASN A 140 8.19 3.03 30.38
N TRP A 141 7.05 2.39 30.54
CA TRP A 141 6.61 1.71 31.74
C TRP A 141 7.53 0.57 32.21
N ALA A 142 8.26 -0.04 31.29
CA ALA A 142 9.19 -1.13 31.56
C ALA A 142 10.60 -0.68 31.92
N GLY A 143 10.85 0.64 31.99
CA GLY A 143 12.18 1.19 32.21
C GLY A 143 13.16 0.77 31.10
N PRO A 144 14.41 0.43 31.43
CA PRO A 144 15.45 0.10 30.44
C PRO A 144 15.34 -1.35 29.92
N ASN A 145 14.16 -1.97 29.93
CA ASN A 145 13.97 -3.34 29.47
C ASN A 145 14.07 -3.41 27.94
N PRO A 146 15.08 -4.08 27.36
CA PRO A 146 15.17 -4.27 25.93
C PRO A 146 13.98 -5.12 25.43
N GLY A 147 13.36 -4.66 24.37
CA GLY A 147 12.22 -5.36 23.75
C GLY A 147 10.84 -4.88 24.18
N LEU A 148 10.75 -4.01 25.19
CA LEU A 148 9.52 -3.36 25.60
C LEU A 148 9.63 -1.85 25.39
N GLU A 149 8.84 -1.32 24.46
CA GLU A 149 8.86 0.08 24.07
C GLU A 149 7.49 0.73 24.26
N ASN A 150 7.47 2.04 24.39
CA ASN A 150 6.23 2.80 24.34
C ASN A 150 5.64 2.72 22.91
N PRO A 151 4.43 2.15 22.73
CA PRO A 151 3.85 1.96 21.39
C PRO A 151 3.59 3.26 20.63
N TYR A 152 3.33 4.36 21.32
CA TYR A 152 3.18 5.69 20.70
C TYR A 152 4.52 6.20 20.21
N TYR A 153 5.59 6.03 20.99
CA TYR A 153 6.94 6.39 20.59
C TYR A 153 7.37 5.62 19.34
N VAL A 154 7.15 4.30 19.33
CA VAL A 154 7.46 3.46 18.16
C VAL A 154 6.78 3.97 16.90
N GLN A 155 5.51 4.35 17.00
CA GLN A 155 4.72 4.79 15.84
C GLN A 155 5.09 6.23 15.42
N ASP A 156 5.53 7.07 16.34
CA ASP A 156 5.88 8.46 16.05
C ASP A 156 7.34 8.64 15.58
N GLN A 157 8.21 7.68 15.87
CA GLN A 157 9.64 7.79 15.56
C GLN A 157 10.10 6.86 14.43
N ARG A 158 9.31 5.84 14.11
CA ARG A 158 9.60 4.90 13.03
C ARG A 158 8.65 5.11 11.88
N HIS A 159 9.11 5.82 10.87
CA HIS A 159 8.35 6.08 9.69
C HIS A 159 8.75 5.14 8.56
N ASN A 160 7.78 4.67 7.84
CA ASN A 160 8.00 3.95 6.58
C ASN A 160 7.05 4.47 5.51
N SER A 161 7.55 4.54 4.30
CA SER A 161 6.70 4.82 3.16
C SER A 161 7.10 3.95 1.98
N ASP A 162 6.13 3.52 1.21
CA ASP A 162 6.34 2.94 -0.10
C ASP A 162 5.48 3.65 -1.13
N GLU A 163 6.10 4.04 -2.20
CA GLU A 163 5.46 4.70 -3.32
C GLU A 163 5.75 3.93 -4.60
N ARG A 164 4.69 3.53 -5.30
CA ARG A 164 4.78 2.89 -6.61
C ARG A 164 4.05 3.69 -7.66
N TRP A 165 4.79 4.01 -8.71
CA TRP A 165 4.26 4.49 -9.98
C TRP A 165 4.29 3.33 -10.97
N ARG A 166 3.18 3.10 -11.69
CA ARG A 166 3.10 2.08 -12.73
C ARG A 166 2.39 2.63 -13.95
N ALA A 167 2.95 2.32 -15.11
CA ALA A 167 2.35 2.56 -16.40
C ALA A 167 2.36 1.24 -17.17
N PHE A 168 1.20 0.75 -17.56
CA PHE A 168 1.11 -0.45 -18.38
C PHE A 168 0.03 -0.30 -19.44
N GLY A 169 0.20 -1.03 -20.52
CA GLY A 169 -0.75 -0.95 -21.59
C GLY A 169 -0.39 -1.80 -22.80
N TYR A 170 -1.19 -1.67 -23.80
CA TYR A 170 -0.94 -2.28 -25.10
C TYR A 170 -1.46 -1.40 -26.22
N TYR A 171 -0.90 -1.64 -27.37
CA TYR A 171 -1.36 -1.16 -28.65
C TYR A 171 -1.45 -2.34 -29.62
N ASN A 172 -2.55 -2.45 -30.35
CA ASN A 172 -2.80 -3.50 -31.32
C ASN A 172 -3.27 -2.87 -32.63
N ALA A 173 -2.64 -3.26 -33.72
CA ALA A 173 -3.06 -2.91 -35.09
C ALA A 173 -3.37 -4.20 -35.84
N LYS A 174 -4.55 -4.24 -36.48
CA LYS A 174 -4.98 -5.34 -37.33
C LYS A 174 -5.17 -4.85 -38.76
N ILE A 175 -4.51 -5.53 -39.70
CA ILE A 175 -4.60 -5.26 -41.12
C ILE A 175 -5.30 -6.45 -41.78
N ASN A 176 -6.43 -6.21 -42.41
CA ASN A 176 -7.15 -7.20 -43.24
C ASN A 176 -6.67 -7.03 -44.68
N PHE A 177 -5.90 -7.97 -45.19
CA PHE A 177 -5.45 -7.98 -46.59
C PHE A 177 -6.58 -8.37 -47.55
N THR A 178 -7.37 -9.32 -47.08
CA THR A 178 -8.57 -9.83 -47.76
C THR A 178 -9.65 -10.13 -46.72
N ASP A 179 -10.82 -10.59 -47.14
CA ASP A 179 -11.88 -11.01 -46.20
C ASP A 179 -11.51 -12.27 -45.40
N TRP A 180 -10.50 -13.01 -45.84
CA TRP A 180 -10.07 -14.25 -45.23
C TRP A 180 -8.63 -14.22 -44.67
N LEU A 181 -7.83 -13.19 -44.92
CA LEU A 181 -6.44 -13.08 -44.46
C LEU A 181 -6.23 -11.77 -43.73
N HIS A 182 -5.76 -11.87 -42.50
CA HIS A 182 -5.40 -10.71 -41.70
C HIS A 182 -4.07 -10.90 -40.95
N PHE A 183 -3.46 -9.79 -40.69
CA PHE A 183 -2.26 -9.67 -39.85
C PHE A 183 -2.56 -8.77 -38.65
N SER A 184 -2.14 -9.19 -37.46
CA SER A 184 -2.17 -8.35 -36.29
C SER A 184 -0.79 -8.19 -35.67
N ALA A 185 -0.49 -6.98 -35.23
CA ALA A 185 0.71 -6.64 -34.51
C ALA A 185 0.30 -5.99 -33.18
N LYS A 186 0.69 -6.60 -32.08
CA LYS A 186 0.43 -6.11 -30.74
C LYS A 186 1.73 -5.83 -30.02
N TYR A 187 1.82 -4.68 -29.40
CA TYR A 187 2.90 -4.33 -28.50
C TYR A 187 2.31 -4.03 -27.13
N ALA A 188 2.80 -4.70 -26.11
CA ALA A 188 2.42 -4.50 -24.72
C ALA A 188 3.65 -4.07 -23.91
N PHE A 189 3.42 -3.26 -22.89
CA PHE A 189 4.46 -2.81 -21.97
C PHE A 189 3.94 -2.76 -20.54
N ASP A 190 4.83 -2.95 -19.59
CA ASP A 190 4.64 -2.73 -18.15
C ASP A 190 5.89 -2.08 -17.57
N TYR A 191 5.72 -0.92 -17.02
CA TYR A 191 6.77 -0.18 -16.33
C TYR A 191 6.31 0.19 -14.94
N TYR A 192 7.14 -0.10 -13.93
CA TYR A 192 6.91 0.48 -12.61
C TYR A 192 8.21 0.93 -11.96
N ARG A 193 8.07 1.93 -11.12
CA ARG A 193 9.10 2.39 -10.19
C ARG A 193 8.52 2.33 -8.78
N THR A 194 9.21 1.61 -7.90
CA THR A 194 8.88 1.53 -6.47
C THR A 194 9.99 2.20 -5.69
N ARG A 195 9.61 3.06 -4.77
CA ARG A 195 10.51 3.67 -3.78
C ARG A 195 10.02 3.27 -2.39
N VAL A 196 10.92 2.71 -1.60
CA VAL A 196 10.68 2.38 -0.19
C VAL A 196 11.64 3.23 0.64
N GLU A 197 11.10 3.96 1.60
CA GLU A 197 11.85 4.78 2.54
C GLU A 197 11.51 4.35 3.97
N ASN A 198 12.53 4.16 4.79
CA ASN A 198 12.40 3.86 6.19
C ASN A 198 13.23 4.86 6.97
N THR A 199 12.65 5.48 7.97
CA THR A 199 13.32 6.40 8.87
C THR A 199 13.07 5.94 10.30
N ASP A 200 14.13 5.78 11.05
CA ASP A 200 14.08 5.44 12.46
C ASP A 200 14.80 6.57 13.22
N LEU A 201 14.01 7.43 13.85
CA LEU A 201 14.52 8.55 14.64
C LEU A 201 14.78 8.05 16.05
N SER A 202 16.04 7.86 16.39
CA SER A 202 16.43 7.47 17.73
C SER A 202 16.71 8.73 18.55
N ASN A 203 15.77 9.27 19.25
CA ASN A 203 16.05 10.34 20.21
C ASN A 203 16.97 9.86 21.38
N GLY A 204 18.00 9.09 21.03
CA GLY A 204 19.06 8.65 21.93
C GLY A 204 18.74 7.44 22.81
N ILE A 205 17.54 6.84 22.73
CA ILE A 205 17.18 5.72 23.63
C ILE A 205 16.26 4.71 22.95
N SER A 206 16.66 4.09 21.86
CA SER A 206 16.04 2.82 21.47
C SER A 206 16.90 1.66 21.99
N LYS A 207 16.65 1.21 23.20
CA LYS A 207 17.36 0.05 23.79
C LYS A 207 16.79 -1.29 23.33
N ALA A 208 15.62 -1.31 22.70
CA ALA A 208 15.00 -2.54 22.22
C ALA A 208 15.75 -3.18 21.05
N LEU A 209 16.49 -2.38 20.28
CA LEU A 209 17.27 -2.83 19.13
C LEU A 209 18.79 -2.68 19.40
N ALA A 210 19.24 -2.88 20.63
CA ALA A 210 20.64 -2.84 21.06
C ALA A 210 21.49 -1.78 20.30
N ASP A 211 21.86 -0.71 20.99
CA ASP A 211 22.86 0.28 20.54
C ASP A 211 22.51 1.21 19.38
N ILE A 212 21.22 1.42 19.06
CA ILE A 212 20.86 2.46 18.09
C ILE A 212 20.80 3.80 18.85
N THR A 213 21.88 4.52 18.82
CA THR A 213 22.00 5.88 19.37
C THR A 213 21.82 6.94 18.29
N ASP A 214 21.82 6.55 17.02
CA ASP A 214 21.82 7.45 15.89
C ASP A 214 20.57 7.25 15.01
N ASP A 215 20.09 8.34 14.43
CA ASP A 215 19.01 8.30 13.45
C ASP A 215 19.44 7.46 12.24
N ARG A 216 18.52 6.64 11.75
CA ARG A 216 18.74 5.81 10.56
C ARG A 216 17.75 6.17 9.47
N MET A 217 18.28 6.26 8.28
CA MET A 217 17.48 6.43 7.08
C MET A 217 17.88 5.36 6.05
N GLY A 218 16.89 4.63 5.57
CA GLY A 218 17.05 3.66 4.50
C GLY A 218 16.19 4.05 3.31
N ARG A 219 16.74 3.95 2.11
CA ARG A 219 16.00 4.15 0.86
C ARG A 219 16.37 3.07 -0.12
N ASN A 220 15.35 2.45 -0.70
CA ASN A 220 15.46 1.49 -1.79
C ASN A 220 14.61 1.94 -2.97
N GLU A 221 15.17 1.86 -4.17
CA GLU A 221 14.45 2.13 -5.42
C GLU A 221 14.57 0.94 -6.35
N GLU A 222 13.44 0.52 -6.88
CA GLU A 222 13.33 -0.53 -7.89
C GLU A 222 12.65 0.05 -9.12
N ASN A 223 13.26 -0.17 -10.28
CA ASN A 223 12.68 0.13 -11.58
C ASN A 223 12.54 -1.18 -12.35
N PHE A 224 11.37 -1.39 -12.91
CA PHE A 224 11.06 -2.56 -13.72
C PHE A 224 10.48 -2.13 -15.05
N PHE A 225 10.93 -2.78 -16.10
CA PHE A 225 10.36 -2.61 -17.44
C PHE A 225 10.29 -3.95 -18.15
N GLU A 226 9.12 -4.25 -18.65
CA GLU A 226 8.86 -5.42 -19.48
C GLU A 226 8.11 -4.98 -20.74
N SER A 227 8.44 -5.56 -21.86
CA SER A 227 7.70 -5.38 -23.10
C SER A 227 7.55 -6.68 -23.87
N ASN A 228 6.44 -6.80 -24.58
CA ASN A 228 6.12 -7.94 -25.41
C ASN A 228 5.61 -7.46 -26.77
N ALA A 229 6.16 -8.03 -27.84
CA ALA A 229 5.67 -7.83 -29.20
C ALA A 229 5.17 -9.14 -29.75
N GLU A 230 3.96 -9.13 -30.26
CA GLU A 230 3.27 -10.28 -30.83
C GLU A 230 2.85 -9.95 -32.27
N PHE A 231 3.15 -10.85 -33.18
CA PHE A 231 2.81 -10.73 -34.59
C PHE A 231 2.06 -12.00 -34.99
N ILE A 232 0.85 -11.85 -35.52
CA ILE A 232 0.00 -12.97 -35.88
C ILE A 232 -0.45 -12.77 -37.31
N LEU A 233 -0.16 -13.75 -38.16
CA LEU A 233 -0.79 -13.88 -39.44
C LEU A 233 -1.84 -15.01 -39.39
N ALA A 234 -3.09 -14.68 -39.61
CA ALA A 234 -4.16 -15.66 -39.52
C ALA A 234 -5.07 -15.57 -40.73
N GLY A 235 -5.59 -16.70 -41.13
CA GLY A 235 -6.51 -16.79 -42.23
C GLY A 235 -7.54 -17.90 -42.03
N ASP A 236 -8.67 -17.73 -42.71
CA ASP A 236 -9.79 -18.67 -42.70
C ASP A 236 -10.39 -18.72 -44.08
N ASN A 237 -10.18 -19.83 -44.76
CA ASN A 237 -10.58 -19.98 -46.16
C ASN A 237 -11.54 -21.15 -46.35
N ARG A 238 -12.56 -20.96 -47.20
CA ARG A 238 -13.44 -22.03 -47.67
C ARG A 238 -12.92 -22.59 -48.99
N ILE A 239 -12.76 -23.89 -49.02
CA ILE A 239 -12.42 -24.64 -50.24
C ILE A 239 -13.64 -25.47 -50.64
N GLY A 240 -14.35 -25.01 -51.68
CA GLY A 240 -15.62 -25.60 -52.06
C GLY A 240 -16.73 -25.38 -51.02
N GLU A 241 -17.78 -26.22 -51.07
CA GLU A 241 -18.90 -26.08 -50.14
C GLU A 241 -18.69 -26.77 -48.79
N ASN A 242 -17.79 -27.74 -48.69
CA ASN A 242 -17.67 -28.67 -47.56
C ASN A 242 -16.43 -28.53 -46.72
N PHE A 243 -15.42 -27.72 -47.11
CA PHE A 243 -14.17 -27.61 -46.39
C PHE A 243 -13.87 -26.17 -45.95
N ARG A 244 -13.49 -26.02 -44.71
CA ARG A 244 -13.01 -24.77 -44.15
C ARG A 244 -11.61 -25.01 -43.54
N ILE A 245 -10.64 -24.23 -43.94
CA ILE A 245 -9.26 -24.30 -43.42
C ILE A 245 -8.94 -22.99 -42.72
N GLY A 246 -8.67 -23.07 -41.39
CA GLY A 246 -8.11 -21.98 -40.59
C GLY A 246 -6.63 -22.23 -40.33
N TYR A 247 -5.82 -21.17 -40.34
CA TYR A 247 -4.40 -21.21 -40.03
C TYR A 247 -3.98 -19.95 -39.25
N THR A 248 -3.00 -20.13 -38.39
CA THR A 248 -2.40 -19.06 -37.58
C THR A 248 -0.92 -19.32 -37.45
N VAL A 249 -0.12 -18.29 -37.71
CA VAL A 249 1.33 -18.30 -37.55
C VAL A 249 1.74 -17.09 -36.74
#